data_49a0f8670cfd757b4eb6924f50891b7c
#
_entry.id   49a0f8670cfd757b4eb6924f50891b7c
#
_cell.length_a   1.000
_cell.length_b   1.000
_cell.length_c   1.000
_cell.angle_alpha   90.00
_cell.angle_beta   90.00
_cell.angle_gamma   90.00
#
_symmetry.space_group_name_H-M   'P 1'
#
loop_
_entity.id
_entity.type
_entity.pdbx_description
1 polymer ?
#
loop_
_entity_poly.entity_id
_entity_poly.type
_entity_poly.pdbx_seq_one_letter_code
_entity_poly.pdbx_strand_id
1 'polypeptide(L)'
;MAELLLRGVRFAWRRPLVMGILNANADSFSDPGARTVDAVVDRALALVAAGAGALDVGAQSAITRRPPVDPTDEAAAVAPVVGAVVERCPGVLVSVDTFKPAVVAAALDAGAHLVNDVSGLRDPTVAHLCAGAGAGLVVMHTAAPPLTRLQDPALYGDVAKEVAAFLARRIAGAVDAGVDPGSIVVDPGVDFTKTPAQTVELLRDLGPVLGLGRPVLLALSRKDFVGALTGRLPAERDAGTLGAVAALRHVPGQILRVHDVAATVDMLAVLDVLSGAEPAPAGLTLPEELRHQPPAGGSPIRPR
;
A
#
# COMPACT_ATOMS: atom_id res chain seq x y z
N MET A 1 -4.87 -15.49 -10.59
CA MET A 1 -3.99 -14.44 -11.11
C MET A 1 -4.81 -13.15 -11.11
N ALA A 2 -4.30 -12.11 -10.50
CA ALA A 2 -4.90 -10.78 -10.55
C ALA A 2 -4.13 -9.92 -11.57
N GLU A 3 -4.81 -8.95 -12.17
CA GLU A 3 -4.20 -8.02 -13.11
C GLU A 3 -4.91 -6.68 -13.13
N LEU A 4 -4.16 -5.65 -13.50
CA LEU A 4 -4.63 -4.30 -13.79
C LEU A 4 -4.06 -3.86 -15.13
N LEU A 5 -4.87 -3.21 -15.96
CA LEU A 5 -4.43 -2.56 -17.19
C LEU A 5 -4.48 -1.05 -16.97
N LEU A 6 -3.32 -0.43 -16.75
CA LEU A 6 -3.20 0.96 -16.35
C LEU A 6 -2.35 1.71 -17.39
N ARG A 7 -2.91 2.75 -18.01
CA ARG A 7 -2.24 3.58 -19.03
C ARG A 7 -1.62 2.73 -20.17
N GLY A 8 -2.28 1.65 -20.55
CA GLY A 8 -1.80 0.71 -21.57
C GLY A 8 -0.73 -0.28 -21.08
N VAL A 9 -0.30 -0.20 -19.82
CA VAL A 9 0.65 -1.14 -19.20
C VAL A 9 -0.11 -2.18 -18.41
N ARG A 10 0.23 -3.47 -18.62
CA ARG A 10 -0.35 -4.59 -17.88
C ARG A 10 0.51 -4.91 -16.67
N PHE A 11 -0.10 -4.84 -15.47
CA PHE A 11 0.47 -5.31 -14.20
C PHE A 11 -0.28 -6.57 -13.79
N ALA A 12 0.44 -7.69 -13.68
CA ALA A 12 -0.16 -8.99 -13.34
C ALA A 12 0.63 -9.68 -12.22
N TRP A 13 -0.08 -10.26 -11.26
CA TRP A 13 0.55 -10.97 -10.14
C TRP A 13 -0.24 -12.21 -9.73
N ARG A 14 0.47 -13.20 -9.22
CA ARG A 14 -0.10 -14.46 -8.69
C ARG A 14 0.01 -14.53 -7.17
N ARG A 15 1.10 -14.00 -6.62
CA ARG A 15 1.36 -13.84 -5.19
C ARG A 15 0.89 -12.47 -4.73
N PRO A 16 0.76 -12.22 -3.43
CA PRO A 16 0.50 -10.87 -2.94
C PRO A 16 1.47 -9.85 -3.56
N LEU A 17 0.93 -8.78 -4.16
CA LEU A 17 1.75 -7.70 -4.68
C LEU A 17 2.21 -6.82 -3.51
N VAL A 18 3.50 -6.80 -3.22
CA VAL A 18 4.05 -5.98 -2.14
C VAL A 18 4.24 -4.54 -2.65
N MET A 19 3.55 -3.61 -1.99
CA MET A 19 3.60 -2.17 -2.27
C MET A 19 4.39 -1.46 -1.17
N GLY A 20 5.55 -0.92 -1.51
CA GLY A 20 6.39 -0.15 -0.60
C GLY A 20 5.90 1.28 -0.42
N ILE A 21 5.87 1.77 0.82
CA ILE A 21 5.51 3.16 1.15
C ILE A 21 6.72 4.06 0.90
N LEU A 22 6.53 5.09 0.09
CA LEU A 22 7.56 6.05 -0.28
C LEU A 22 7.11 7.48 0.08
N ASN A 23 7.67 8.03 1.15
CA ASN A 23 7.31 9.37 1.62
C ASN A 23 8.12 10.45 0.88
N ALA A 24 7.40 11.34 0.17
CA ALA A 24 7.90 12.54 -0.49
C ALA A 24 7.46 13.79 0.30
N ASN A 25 7.82 13.89 1.61
CA ASN A 25 7.33 14.96 2.48
C ASN A 25 7.83 16.34 1.99
N ALA A 26 6.90 17.30 1.83
CA ALA A 26 7.19 18.70 1.48
C ALA A 26 8.12 19.38 2.51
N ASP A 27 8.00 19.05 3.80
CA ASP A 27 8.93 19.52 4.86
C ASP A 27 10.39 19.09 4.61
N SER A 28 10.59 18.07 3.78
CA SER A 28 11.91 17.56 3.44
C SER A 28 12.63 18.39 2.36
N PHE A 29 11.93 19.25 1.61
CA PHE A 29 12.52 20.05 0.53
C PHE A 29 12.85 21.49 0.95
N SER A 30 12.36 21.94 2.11
CA SER A 30 12.59 23.29 2.65
C SER A 30 13.66 23.38 3.75
N ASP A 31 14.19 22.22 4.21
CA ASP A 31 15.22 22.13 5.25
C ASP A 31 16.59 21.78 4.61
N PRO A 32 17.74 22.37 5.01
CA PRO A 32 19.09 21.98 4.55
C PRO A 32 19.49 20.52 4.82
N GLY A 33 18.71 19.78 5.62
CA GLY A 33 18.78 18.32 5.80
C GLY A 33 17.76 17.54 4.99
N ALA A 34 17.00 18.20 4.12
CA ALA A 34 15.89 17.65 3.37
C ALA A 34 16.32 16.55 2.39
N ARG A 35 15.48 15.51 2.28
CA ARG A 35 15.65 14.48 1.25
C ARG A 35 15.44 15.10 -0.12
N THR A 36 16.49 15.14 -0.93
CA THR A 36 16.39 15.49 -2.35
C THR A 36 15.55 14.45 -3.09
N VAL A 37 15.07 14.80 -4.28
CA VAL A 37 14.39 13.83 -5.18
C VAL A 37 15.27 12.58 -5.35
N ASP A 38 16.58 12.73 -5.51
CA ASP A 38 17.51 11.62 -5.65
C ASP A 38 17.51 10.69 -4.43
N ALA A 39 17.51 11.21 -3.21
CA ALA A 39 17.46 10.39 -2.01
C ALA A 39 16.13 9.60 -1.87
N VAL A 40 15.02 10.17 -2.37
CA VAL A 40 13.73 9.45 -2.41
C VAL A 40 13.76 8.37 -3.50
N VAL A 41 14.37 8.65 -4.64
CA VAL A 41 14.58 7.68 -5.73
C VAL A 41 15.51 6.55 -5.29
N ASP A 42 16.61 6.84 -4.59
CA ASP A 42 17.48 5.80 -4.01
C ASP A 42 16.71 4.90 -3.04
N ARG A 43 15.81 5.47 -2.24
CA ARG A 43 14.92 4.68 -1.39
C ARG A 43 13.94 3.83 -2.21
N ALA A 44 13.39 4.36 -3.30
CA ALA A 44 12.53 3.62 -4.22
C ALA A 44 13.27 2.42 -4.82
N LEU A 45 14.49 2.62 -5.32
CA LEU A 45 15.34 1.56 -5.86
C LEU A 45 15.65 0.48 -4.80
N ALA A 46 15.93 0.89 -3.56
CA ALA A 46 16.14 -0.06 -2.46
C ALA A 46 14.88 -0.89 -2.14
N LEU A 47 13.69 -0.29 -2.18
CA LEU A 47 12.42 -1.02 -1.98
C LEU A 47 12.18 -2.01 -3.14
N VAL A 48 12.47 -1.62 -4.38
CA VAL A 48 12.36 -2.50 -5.56
C VAL A 48 13.35 -3.65 -5.46
N ALA A 49 14.61 -3.37 -5.08
CA ALA A 49 15.62 -4.41 -4.86
C ALA A 49 15.22 -5.38 -3.72
N ALA A 50 14.46 -4.90 -2.73
CA ALA A 50 13.88 -5.73 -1.67
C ALA A 50 12.64 -6.52 -2.12
N GLY A 51 12.19 -6.40 -3.37
CA GLY A 51 11.08 -7.14 -3.95
C GLY A 51 9.73 -6.41 -3.98
N ALA A 52 9.70 -5.08 -3.83
CA ALA A 52 8.48 -4.33 -4.09
C ALA A 52 8.11 -4.39 -5.58
N GLY A 53 6.89 -4.83 -5.89
CA GLY A 53 6.32 -4.77 -7.24
C GLY A 53 5.48 -3.52 -7.47
N ALA A 54 5.20 -2.77 -6.40
CA ALA A 54 4.53 -1.47 -6.44
C ALA A 54 5.17 -0.50 -5.44
N LEU A 55 5.07 0.79 -5.72
CA LEU A 55 5.48 1.89 -4.84
C LEU A 55 4.33 2.88 -4.71
N ASP A 56 4.06 3.35 -3.48
CA ASP A 56 3.02 4.32 -3.19
C ASP A 56 3.63 5.62 -2.68
N VAL A 57 3.62 6.64 -3.51
CA VAL A 57 4.27 7.93 -3.27
C VAL A 57 3.29 8.88 -2.60
N GLY A 58 3.60 9.35 -1.40
CA GLY A 58 2.75 10.31 -0.68
C GLY A 58 3.57 11.39 0.03
N ALA A 59 3.06 12.62 0.05
CA ALA A 59 3.68 13.73 0.79
C ALA A 59 2.93 14.06 2.09
N GLN A 60 1.66 13.66 2.20
CA GLN A 60 0.85 13.90 3.39
C GLN A 60 0.24 12.61 3.92
N SER A 61 0.42 12.32 5.22
CA SER A 61 -0.28 11.21 5.85
C SER A 61 -1.76 11.56 6.07
N ALA A 62 -2.67 10.65 5.74
CA ALA A 62 -4.11 10.82 5.97
C ALA A 62 -4.51 10.84 7.46
N ILE A 63 -3.62 10.39 8.35
CA ILE A 63 -3.84 10.36 9.81
C ILE A 63 -2.73 11.16 10.48
N THR A 64 -2.73 12.46 10.33
CA THR A 64 -1.77 13.31 11.03
C THR A 64 -2.47 14.41 11.81
N ARG A 65 -1.83 14.84 12.92
CA ARG A 65 -2.23 16.05 13.65
C ARG A 65 -1.60 17.32 13.03
N ARG A 66 -0.90 17.16 11.91
CA ARG A 66 -0.30 18.28 11.18
C ARG A 66 -1.37 19.01 10.36
N PRO A 67 -1.23 20.33 10.16
CA PRO A 67 -2.13 21.04 9.25
C PRO A 67 -2.06 20.44 7.85
N PRO A 68 -3.14 20.53 7.07
CA PRO A 68 -3.14 20.11 5.67
C PRO A 68 -2.04 20.85 4.90
N VAL A 69 -1.31 20.13 4.06
CA VAL A 69 -0.37 20.74 3.11
C VAL A 69 -1.18 21.42 2.00
N ASP A 70 -0.74 22.60 1.54
CA ASP A 70 -1.36 23.25 0.40
C ASP A 70 -1.29 22.33 -0.84
N PRO A 71 -2.37 22.20 -1.63
CA PRO A 71 -2.37 21.32 -2.80
C PRO A 71 -1.29 21.66 -3.82
N THR A 72 -0.91 22.94 -3.97
CA THR A 72 0.13 23.37 -4.90
C THR A 72 1.51 22.94 -4.41
N ASP A 73 1.77 23.11 -3.11
CA ASP A 73 3.03 22.67 -2.49
C ASP A 73 3.18 21.15 -2.51
N GLU A 74 2.08 20.43 -2.24
CA GLU A 74 2.08 18.97 -2.31
C GLU A 74 2.31 18.48 -3.74
N ALA A 75 1.67 19.08 -4.74
CA ALA A 75 1.87 18.75 -6.14
C ALA A 75 3.33 18.99 -6.58
N ALA A 76 3.91 20.14 -6.18
CA ALA A 76 5.30 20.48 -6.46
C ALA A 76 6.30 19.51 -5.82
N ALA A 77 5.97 18.93 -4.67
CA ALA A 77 6.80 17.93 -3.99
C ALA A 77 6.66 16.53 -4.62
N VAL A 78 5.44 16.13 -4.97
CA VAL A 78 5.11 14.76 -5.40
C VAL A 78 5.46 14.51 -6.86
N ALA A 79 5.13 15.44 -7.77
CA ALA A 79 5.27 15.22 -9.21
C ALA A 79 6.70 14.92 -9.66
N PRO A 80 7.75 15.63 -9.21
CA PRO A 80 9.14 15.31 -9.58
C PRO A 80 9.57 13.92 -9.10
N VAL A 81 9.12 13.51 -7.90
CA VAL A 81 9.41 12.19 -7.34
C VAL A 81 8.74 11.11 -8.17
N VAL A 82 7.45 11.28 -8.48
CA VAL A 82 6.70 10.32 -9.31
C VAL A 82 7.39 10.16 -10.67
N GLY A 83 7.71 11.26 -11.36
CA GLY A 83 8.39 11.21 -12.66
C GLY A 83 9.71 10.46 -12.61
N ALA A 84 10.56 10.77 -11.64
CA ALA A 84 11.86 10.12 -11.48
C ALA A 84 11.72 8.63 -11.09
N VAL A 85 10.73 8.27 -10.27
CA VAL A 85 10.47 6.86 -9.89
C VAL A 85 9.94 6.07 -11.08
N VAL A 86 9.01 6.62 -11.87
CA VAL A 86 8.51 5.98 -13.09
C VAL A 86 9.64 5.70 -14.08
N GLU A 87 10.54 6.68 -14.29
CA GLU A 87 11.68 6.54 -15.18
C GLU A 87 12.72 5.51 -14.67
N ARG A 88 13.04 5.56 -13.37
CA ARG A 88 14.15 4.79 -12.78
C ARG A 88 13.74 3.37 -12.33
N CYS A 89 12.43 3.10 -12.19
CA CYS A 89 11.90 1.80 -11.76
C CYS A 89 10.96 1.20 -12.84
N PRO A 90 11.46 0.88 -14.04
CA PRO A 90 10.62 0.34 -15.12
C PRO A 90 9.98 -0.98 -14.71
N GLY A 91 8.69 -1.14 -15.05
CA GLY A 91 7.89 -2.33 -14.72
C GLY A 91 7.33 -2.38 -13.30
N VAL A 92 7.64 -1.40 -12.45
CA VAL A 92 7.04 -1.24 -11.12
C VAL A 92 5.76 -0.41 -11.23
N LEU A 93 4.70 -0.83 -10.53
CA LEU A 93 3.48 -0.05 -10.43
C LEU A 93 3.71 1.15 -9.53
N VAL A 94 3.61 2.38 -10.06
CA VAL A 94 3.75 3.61 -9.29
C VAL A 94 2.38 4.18 -8.98
N SER A 95 2.07 4.28 -7.70
CA SER A 95 0.85 4.86 -7.12
C SER A 95 1.15 6.21 -6.47
N VAL A 96 0.15 7.08 -6.42
CA VAL A 96 0.20 8.34 -5.65
C VAL A 96 -0.85 8.31 -4.55
N ASP A 97 -0.43 8.49 -3.28
CA ASP A 97 -1.32 8.58 -2.10
C ASP A 97 -1.77 10.04 -1.91
N THR A 98 -2.90 10.38 -2.51
CA THR A 98 -3.51 11.69 -2.41
C THR A 98 -4.99 11.65 -2.81
N PHE A 99 -5.76 12.58 -2.24
CA PHE A 99 -7.18 12.79 -2.57
C PHE A 99 -7.45 14.19 -3.15
N LYS A 100 -6.40 14.99 -3.38
CA LYS A 100 -6.52 16.37 -3.85
C LYS A 100 -6.42 16.42 -5.37
N PRO A 101 -7.44 16.91 -6.11
CA PRO A 101 -7.44 16.89 -7.57
C PRO A 101 -6.20 17.52 -8.23
N ALA A 102 -5.68 18.63 -7.68
CA ALA A 102 -4.49 19.26 -8.22
C ALA A 102 -3.24 18.37 -8.12
N VAL A 103 -3.08 17.64 -7.00
CA VAL A 103 -1.97 16.70 -6.80
C VAL A 103 -2.14 15.47 -7.69
N VAL A 104 -3.39 14.97 -7.80
CA VAL A 104 -3.73 13.88 -8.73
C VAL A 104 -3.34 14.24 -10.16
N ALA A 105 -3.75 15.42 -10.65
CA ALA A 105 -3.44 15.87 -12.00
C ALA A 105 -1.92 15.90 -12.23
N ALA A 106 -1.16 16.55 -11.34
CA ALA A 106 0.29 16.66 -11.45
C ALA A 106 1.01 15.29 -11.40
N ALA A 107 0.55 14.36 -10.55
CA ALA A 107 1.12 13.02 -10.47
C ALA A 107 0.80 12.18 -11.71
N LEU A 108 -0.42 12.29 -12.26
CA LEU A 108 -0.80 11.62 -13.50
C LEU A 108 -0.01 12.16 -14.70
N ASP A 109 0.20 13.48 -14.78
CA ASP A 109 1.04 14.10 -15.81
C ASP A 109 2.50 13.62 -15.70
N ALA A 110 2.99 13.41 -14.47
CA ALA A 110 4.31 12.84 -14.21
C ALA A 110 4.42 11.33 -14.46
N GLY A 111 3.31 10.64 -14.78
CA GLY A 111 3.31 9.24 -15.21
C GLY A 111 2.82 8.25 -14.17
N ALA A 112 2.23 8.66 -13.05
CA ALA A 112 1.62 7.75 -12.08
C ALA A 112 0.62 6.80 -12.76
N HIS A 113 0.66 5.51 -12.36
CA HIS A 113 -0.22 4.48 -12.91
C HIS A 113 -1.53 4.33 -12.13
N LEU A 114 -1.50 4.62 -10.82
CA LEU A 114 -2.59 4.39 -9.89
C LEU A 114 -2.73 5.60 -8.94
N VAL A 115 -3.95 5.98 -8.63
CA VAL A 115 -4.25 6.96 -7.58
C VAL A 115 -4.82 6.24 -6.37
N ASN A 116 -4.21 6.42 -5.21
CA ASN A 116 -4.67 5.87 -3.94
C ASN A 116 -5.45 6.96 -3.17
N ASP A 117 -6.78 7.00 -3.41
CA ASP A 117 -7.66 7.98 -2.77
C ASP A 117 -8.19 7.48 -1.43
N VAL A 118 -7.57 7.93 -0.36
CA VAL A 118 -7.94 7.64 1.03
C VAL A 118 -9.13 8.45 1.55
N SER A 119 -9.75 9.31 0.72
CA SER A 119 -10.95 10.07 1.09
C SER A 119 -12.25 9.30 0.90
N GLY A 120 -12.19 8.16 0.20
CA GLY A 120 -13.36 7.41 -0.23
C GLY A 120 -14.05 8.04 -1.43
N LEU A 121 -13.28 8.61 -2.33
CA LEU A 121 -13.76 9.28 -3.55
C LEU A 121 -14.81 10.35 -3.24
N ARG A 122 -14.48 11.27 -2.31
CA ARG A 122 -15.36 12.37 -1.93
C ARG A 122 -15.45 13.45 -3.00
N ASP A 123 -14.36 13.66 -3.74
CA ASP A 123 -14.32 14.56 -4.88
C ASP A 123 -14.35 13.74 -6.18
N PRO A 124 -15.47 13.80 -6.95
CA PRO A 124 -15.58 13.03 -8.19
C PRO A 124 -14.58 13.47 -9.27
N THR A 125 -13.96 14.65 -9.14
CA THR A 125 -12.93 15.13 -10.06
C THR A 125 -11.75 14.15 -10.13
N VAL A 126 -11.42 13.47 -9.01
CA VAL A 126 -10.36 12.46 -8.97
C VAL A 126 -10.66 11.31 -9.94
N ALA A 127 -11.89 10.81 -9.97
CA ALA A 127 -12.28 9.75 -10.91
C ALA A 127 -12.21 10.21 -12.37
N HIS A 128 -12.67 11.43 -12.68
CA HIS A 128 -12.57 11.98 -14.03
C HIS A 128 -11.10 12.13 -14.49
N LEU A 129 -10.21 12.56 -13.61
CA LEU A 129 -8.78 12.66 -13.91
C LEU A 129 -8.16 11.28 -14.18
N CYS A 130 -8.49 10.28 -13.35
CA CYS A 130 -8.04 8.90 -13.58
C CYS A 130 -8.55 8.35 -14.93
N ALA A 131 -9.83 8.54 -15.22
CA ALA A 131 -10.46 8.12 -16.49
C ALA A 131 -9.76 8.77 -17.70
N GLY A 132 -9.55 10.09 -17.66
CA GLY A 132 -8.90 10.83 -18.74
C GLY A 132 -7.46 10.38 -19.00
N ALA A 133 -6.74 9.98 -17.95
CA ALA A 133 -5.37 9.48 -18.06
C ALA A 133 -5.26 7.96 -18.34
N GLY A 134 -6.36 7.22 -18.30
CA GLY A 134 -6.36 5.75 -18.34
C GLY A 134 -5.67 5.12 -17.14
N ALA A 135 -5.62 5.84 -16.01
CA ALA A 135 -5.00 5.40 -14.77
C ALA A 135 -5.99 4.62 -13.90
N GLY A 136 -5.46 3.81 -12.98
CA GLY A 136 -6.27 3.12 -12.00
C GLY A 136 -6.63 3.98 -10.79
N LEU A 137 -7.60 3.50 -10.03
CA LEU A 137 -8.09 4.15 -8.82
C LEU A 137 -8.24 3.15 -7.68
N VAL A 138 -7.61 3.42 -6.54
CA VAL A 138 -7.94 2.77 -5.28
C VAL A 138 -9.07 3.55 -4.61
N VAL A 139 -10.15 2.86 -4.32
CA VAL A 139 -11.28 3.41 -3.57
C VAL A 139 -11.27 2.86 -2.17
N MET A 140 -10.99 3.71 -1.16
CA MET A 140 -10.93 3.31 0.24
C MET A 140 -12.23 3.59 0.98
N HIS A 141 -12.60 2.69 1.90
CA HIS A 141 -13.70 2.94 2.82
C HIS A 141 -13.29 3.88 3.96
N THR A 142 -14.02 4.97 4.11
CA THR A 142 -13.98 5.86 5.29
C THR A 142 -15.32 6.55 5.52
N ALA A 143 -15.80 6.60 6.75
CA ALA A 143 -17.04 7.28 7.11
C ALA A 143 -16.85 8.78 7.40
N ALA A 144 -15.59 9.25 7.58
CA ALA A 144 -15.28 10.64 7.86
C ALA A 144 -14.37 11.25 6.78
N PRO A 145 -14.30 12.59 6.65
CA PRO A 145 -13.32 13.26 5.81
C PRO A 145 -11.88 12.88 6.18
N PRO A 146 -10.92 12.99 5.25
CA PRO A 146 -9.50 12.84 5.56
C PRO A 146 -9.08 13.69 6.76
N LEU A 147 -8.03 13.26 7.48
CA LEU A 147 -7.49 13.91 8.67
C LEU A 147 -8.45 13.94 9.88
N THR A 148 -9.62 13.31 9.79
CA THR A 148 -10.59 13.22 10.89
C THR A 148 -10.45 11.87 11.58
N ARG A 149 -10.15 11.88 12.88
CA ARG A 149 -10.17 10.66 13.70
C ARG A 149 -11.60 10.41 14.19
N LEU A 150 -12.17 9.28 13.77
CA LEU A 150 -13.47 8.81 14.24
C LEU A 150 -13.34 7.32 14.62
N GLN A 151 -13.55 7.00 15.89
CA GLN A 151 -13.49 5.64 16.43
C GLN A 151 -14.68 5.43 17.36
N ASP A 152 -15.85 5.24 16.77
CA ASP A 152 -17.11 5.02 17.50
C ASP A 152 -17.48 3.53 17.44
N PRO A 153 -17.56 2.82 18.58
CA PRO A 153 -18.00 1.43 18.62
C PRO A 153 -19.40 1.19 18.07
N ALA A 154 -20.27 2.22 18.10
CA ALA A 154 -21.65 2.12 17.61
C ALA A 154 -21.80 2.51 16.14
N LEU A 155 -20.71 2.85 15.44
CA LEU A 155 -20.78 3.35 14.07
C LEU A 155 -21.26 2.31 13.06
N TYR A 156 -20.96 1.03 13.28
CA TYR A 156 -21.31 -0.07 12.38
C TYR A 156 -22.12 -1.12 13.12
N GLY A 157 -23.19 -1.60 12.48
CA GLY A 157 -23.93 -2.79 12.94
C GLY A 157 -23.30 -4.09 12.41
N ASP A 158 -22.88 -4.08 11.14
CA ASP A 158 -22.11 -5.14 10.46
C ASP A 158 -21.05 -4.46 9.59
N VAL A 159 -19.86 -4.34 10.16
CA VAL A 159 -18.79 -3.56 9.53
C VAL A 159 -18.39 -4.09 8.15
N ALA A 160 -18.40 -5.42 7.94
CA ALA A 160 -18.01 -6.02 6.67
C ALA A 160 -19.02 -5.71 5.56
N LYS A 161 -20.32 -5.85 5.83
CA LYS A 161 -21.37 -5.54 4.86
C LYS A 161 -21.48 -4.06 4.57
N GLU A 162 -21.36 -3.21 5.59
CA GLU A 162 -21.44 -1.75 5.42
C GLU A 162 -20.26 -1.20 4.63
N VAL A 163 -19.04 -1.71 4.88
CA VAL A 163 -17.85 -1.42 4.08
C VAL A 163 -18.05 -1.84 2.63
N ALA A 164 -18.52 -3.06 2.38
CA ALA A 164 -18.76 -3.54 1.01
C ALA A 164 -19.84 -2.71 0.31
N ALA A 165 -20.94 -2.38 0.97
CA ALA A 165 -21.99 -1.55 0.40
C ALA A 165 -21.51 -0.12 0.08
N PHE A 166 -20.65 0.47 0.92
CA PHE A 166 -20.01 1.75 0.63
C PHE A 166 -19.13 1.65 -0.61
N LEU A 167 -18.23 0.67 -0.66
CA LEU A 167 -17.31 0.48 -1.78
C LEU A 167 -18.06 0.24 -3.09
N ALA A 168 -19.14 -0.57 -3.07
CA ALA A 168 -19.98 -0.80 -4.25
C ALA A 168 -20.53 0.50 -4.84
N ARG A 169 -21.04 1.40 -3.99
CA ARG A 169 -21.55 2.72 -4.45
C ARG A 169 -20.42 3.58 -5.03
N ARG A 170 -19.23 3.56 -4.44
CA ARG A 170 -18.09 4.34 -4.91
C ARG A 170 -17.52 3.79 -6.22
N ILE A 171 -17.47 2.45 -6.37
CA ILE A 171 -17.12 1.81 -7.64
C ILE A 171 -18.07 2.25 -8.75
N ALA A 172 -19.39 2.22 -8.50
CA ALA A 172 -20.37 2.67 -9.49
C ALA A 172 -20.11 4.12 -9.90
N GLY A 173 -19.91 5.03 -8.94
CA GLY A 173 -19.59 6.44 -9.24
C GLY A 173 -18.28 6.62 -10.01
N ALA A 174 -17.24 5.81 -9.74
CA ALA A 174 -15.99 5.85 -10.49
C ALA A 174 -16.19 5.37 -11.94
N VAL A 175 -16.97 4.30 -12.14
CA VAL A 175 -17.32 3.77 -13.48
C VAL A 175 -18.17 4.79 -14.25
N ASP A 176 -19.16 5.43 -13.61
CA ASP A 176 -19.98 6.47 -14.21
C ASP A 176 -19.13 7.70 -14.63
N ALA A 177 -18.04 7.99 -13.91
CA ALA A 177 -17.06 9.01 -14.26
C ALA A 177 -16.09 8.59 -15.37
N GLY A 178 -16.17 7.33 -15.86
CA GLY A 178 -15.39 6.81 -16.98
C GLY A 178 -14.14 6.01 -16.61
N VAL A 179 -13.93 5.70 -15.32
CA VAL A 179 -12.82 4.81 -14.92
C VAL A 179 -13.13 3.39 -15.41
N ASP A 180 -12.15 2.76 -16.06
CA ASP A 180 -12.29 1.36 -16.48
C ASP A 180 -12.56 0.47 -15.26
N PRO A 181 -13.64 -0.31 -15.25
CA PRO A 181 -13.91 -1.23 -14.15
C PRO A 181 -12.73 -2.15 -13.81
N GLY A 182 -11.94 -2.59 -14.80
CA GLY A 182 -10.76 -3.43 -14.61
C GLY A 182 -9.57 -2.71 -13.97
N SER A 183 -9.62 -1.37 -13.83
CA SER A 183 -8.56 -0.54 -13.26
C SER A 183 -8.87 -0.07 -11.82
N ILE A 184 -9.97 -0.58 -11.22
CA ILE A 184 -10.38 -0.20 -9.85
C ILE A 184 -9.88 -1.23 -8.85
N VAL A 185 -9.23 -0.74 -7.80
CA VAL A 185 -8.82 -1.48 -6.60
C VAL A 185 -9.65 -1.00 -5.42
N VAL A 186 -10.00 -1.87 -4.49
CA VAL A 186 -10.73 -1.48 -3.28
C VAL A 186 -9.83 -1.60 -2.04
N ASP A 187 -10.00 -0.69 -1.07
CA ASP A 187 -9.37 -0.75 0.23
C ASP A 187 -10.46 -0.74 1.32
N PRO A 188 -10.54 -1.75 2.18
CA PRO A 188 -11.53 -1.80 3.26
C PRO A 188 -11.32 -0.71 4.34
N GLY A 189 -10.25 0.06 4.27
CA GLY A 189 -9.96 1.16 5.18
C GLY A 189 -9.62 0.68 6.60
N VAL A 190 -8.58 -0.16 6.71
CA VAL A 190 -8.08 -0.67 7.99
C VAL A 190 -7.73 0.49 8.92
N ASP A 191 -8.35 0.54 10.12
CA ASP A 191 -8.26 1.60 11.13
C ASP A 191 -8.81 2.99 10.70
N PHE A 192 -9.27 3.14 9.46
CA PHE A 192 -9.96 4.36 9.04
C PHE A 192 -11.40 4.33 9.51
N THR A 193 -11.75 5.26 10.42
CA THR A 193 -13.09 5.37 11.03
C THR A 193 -13.61 4.07 11.64
N LYS A 194 -12.72 3.25 12.15
CA LYS A 194 -12.99 1.99 12.82
C LYS A 194 -12.20 1.92 14.12
N THR A 195 -12.80 1.35 15.15
CA THR A 195 -12.09 0.93 16.35
C THR A 195 -11.18 -0.27 16.01
N PRO A 196 -10.15 -0.59 16.82
CA PRO A 196 -9.38 -1.81 16.64
C PRO A 196 -10.24 -3.08 16.63
N ALA A 197 -11.31 -3.13 17.42
CA ALA A 197 -12.23 -4.27 17.43
C ALA A 197 -12.98 -4.43 16.10
N GLN A 198 -13.56 -3.33 15.58
CA GLN A 198 -14.23 -3.31 14.27
C GLN A 198 -13.26 -3.63 13.13
N THR A 199 -12.00 -3.20 13.23
CA THR A 199 -10.95 -3.55 12.28
C THR A 199 -10.67 -5.06 12.30
N VAL A 200 -10.55 -5.67 13.47
CA VAL A 200 -10.35 -7.14 13.60
C VAL A 200 -11.57 -7.89 13.05
N GLU A 201 -12.78 -7.44 13.36
CA GLU A 201 -14.03 -8.03 12.83
C GLU A 201 -14.04 -7.99 11.29
N LEU A 202 -13.79 -6.83 10.69
CA LEU A 202 -13.69 -6.67 9.24
C LEU A 202 -12.64 -7.59 8.60
N LEU A 203 -11.43 -7.66 9.19
CA LEU A 203 -10.35 -8.50 8.66
C LEU A 203 -10.62 -10.01 8.80
N ARG A 204 -11.47 -10.41 9.74
CA ARG A 204 -11.91 -11.81 9.90
C ARG A 204 -12.98 -12.21 8.89
N ASP A 205 -13.74 -11.24 8.39
CA ASP A 205 -14.76 -11.47 7.35
C ASP A 205 -14.62 -10.45 6.21
N LEU A 206 -13.64 -10.68 5.32
CA LEU A 206 -13.51 -9.93 4.08
C LEU A 206 -14.43 -10.43 2.96
N GLY A 207 -15.21 -11.48 3.19
CA GLY A 207 -16.10 -12.08 2.18
C GLY A 207 -16.97 -11.08 1.43
N PRO A 208 -17.70 -10.16 2.10
CA PRO A 208 -18.50 -9.13 1.44
C PRO A 208 -17.67 -8.19 0.53
N VAL A 209 -16.45 -7.81 0.96
CA VAL A 209 -15.54 -6.97 0.16
C VAL A 209 -15.00 -7.73 -1.06
N LEU A 210 -14.60 -8.98 -0.87
CA LEU A 210 -14.11 -9.85 -1.95
C LEU A 210 -15.20 -10.13 -2.99
N GLY A 211 -16.47 -10.18 -2.55
CA GLY A 211 -17.64 -10.30 -3.43
C GLY A 211 -17.80 -9.18 -4.45
N LEU A 212 -17.10 -8.04 -4.29
CA LEU A 212 -17.05 -6.96 -5.27
C LEU A 212 -16.22 -7.31 -6.51
N GLY A 213 -15.45 -8.40 -6.49
CA GLY A 213 -14.69 -8.90 -7.63
C GLY A 213 -13.54 -7.99 -8.07
N ARG A 214 -12.97 -7.21 -7.15
CA ARG A 214 -11.84 -6.28 -7.40
C ARG A 214 -10.60 -6.72 -6.64
N PRO A 215 -9.38 -6.40 -7.13
CA PRO A 215 -8.19 -6.50 -6.32
C PRO A 215 -8.37 -5.68 -5.01
N VAL A 216 -7.79 -6.18 -3.91
CA VAL A 216 -7.93 -5.56 -2.60
C VAL A 216 -6.59 -5.03 -2.12
N LEU A 217 -6.51 -3.74 -1.80
CA LEU A 217 -5.38 -3.15 -1.11
C LEU A 217 -5.57 -3.32 0.40
N LEU A 218 -4.58 -3.90 1.06
CA LEU A 218 -4.54 -4.11 2.51
C LEU A 218 -3.38 -3.30 3.10
N ALA A 219 -3.71 -2.17 3.73
CA ALA A 219 -2.76 -1.31 4.42
C ALA A 219 -2.67 -1.71 5.90
N LEU A 220 -1.98 -2.81 6.22
CA LEU A 220 -1.93 -3.41 7.56
C LEU A 220 -0.78 -2.88 8.41
N SER A 221 0.24 -2.28 7.78
CA SER A 221 1.52 -2.02 8.40
C SER A 221 1.45 -0.98 9.52
N ARG A 222 1.87 -1.38 10.72
CA ARG A 222 1.98 -0.58 11.94
C ARG A 222 0.66 0.04 12.43
N LYS A 223 -0.48 -0.52 11.99
CA LYS A 223 -1.82 -0.02 12.31
C LYS A 223 -2.20 -0.17 13.79
N ASP A 224 -3.22 0.59 14.21
CA ASP A 224 -3.64 0.66 15.62
C ASP A 224 -4.19 -0.66 16.15
N PHE A 225 -4.86 -1.47 15.31
CA PHE A 225 -5.32 -2.79 15.73
C PHE A 225 -4.16 -3.72 16.12
N VAL A 226 -2.99 -3.63 15.44
CA VAL A 226 -1.78 -4.36 15.83
C VAL A 226 -1.29 -3.89 17.19
N GLY A 227 -1.26 -2.57 17.40
CA GLY A 227 -0.89 -1.99 18.70
C GLY A 227 -1.83 -2.40 19.82
N ALA A 228 -3.14 -2.43 19.57
CA ALA A 228 -4.17 -2.85 20.52
C ALA A 228 -4.01 -4.32 20.92
N LEU A 229 -3.63 -5.20 19.98
CA LEU A 229 -3.41 -6.62 20.25
C LEU A 229 -2.09 -6.92 20.95
N THR A 230 -1.05 -6.11 20.71
CA THR A 230 0.33 -6.41 21.15
C THR A 230 0.84 -5.51 22.26
N GLY A 231 0.19 -4.39 22.53
CA GLY A 231 0.67 -3.35 23.45
C GLY A 231 1.87 -2.56 22.92
N ARG A 232 2.21 -2.66 21.62
CA ARG A 232 3.42 -2.08 21.04
C ARG A 232 3.19 -0.68 20.46
N LEU A 233 4.22 0.16 20.58
CA LEU A 233 4.28 1.45 19.88
C LEU A 233 4.38 1.26 18.35
N PRO A 234 3.98 2.25 17.53
CA PRO A 234 3.95 2.09 16.07
C PRO A 234 5.26 1.58 15.44
N ALA A 235 6.41 2.05 15.91
CA ALA A 235 7.73 1.61 15.40
C ALA A 235 8.08 0.15 15.77
N GLU A 236 7.39 -0.45 16.75
CA GLU A 236 7.64 -1.80 17.26
C GLU A 236 6.64 -2.83 16.72
N ARG A 237 5.74 -2.44 15.81
CA ARG A 237 4.61 -3.28 15.33
C ARG A 237 4.96 -4.16 14.13
N ASP A 238 6.22 -4.22 13.70
CA ASP A 238 6.57 -4.93 12.46
C ASP A 238 6.31 -6.44 12.56
N ALA A 239 6.68 -7.10 13.66
CA ALA A 239 6.36 -8.50 13.87
C ALA A 239 4.84 -8.78 13.88
N GLY A 240 4.03 -7.92 14.52
CA GLY A 240 2.57 -8.01 14.50
C GLY A 240 1.99 -7.74 13.11
N THR A 241 2.60 -6.84 12.34
CA THR A 241 2.26 -6.59 10.94
C THR A 241 2.47 -7.85 10.09
N LEU A 242 3.63 -8.50 10.21
CA LEU A 242 3.92 -9.75 9.50
C LEU A 242 2.92 -10.85 9.88
N GLY A 243 2.55 -10.95 11.16
CA GLY A 243 1.49 -11.86 11.62
C GLY A 243 0.15 -11.61 10.96
N ALA A 244 -0.26 -10.35 10.81
CA ALA A 244 -1.50 -9.98 10.14
C ALA A 244 -1.45 -10.30 8.63
N VAL A 245 -0.32 -9.99 7.96
CA VAL A 245 -0.10 -10.34 6.55
C VAL A 245 -0.15 -11.84 6.34
N ALA A 246 0.53 -12.62 7.20
CA ALA A 246 0.53 -14.08 7.13
C ALA A 246 -0.88 -14.67 7.27
N ALA A 247 -1.69 -14.14 8.20
CA ALA A 247 -3.07 -14.57 8.40
C ALA A 247 -3.96 -14.29 7.18
N LEU A 248 -3.71 -13.21 6.45
CA LEU A 248 -4.50 -12.75 5.30
C LEU A 248 -3.89 -13.12 3.93
N ARG A 249 -2.78 -13.88 3.89
CA ARG A 249 -2.10 -14.23 2.64
C ARG A 249 -2.95 -14.95 1.61
N HIS A 250 -4.05 -15.56 2.04
CA HIS A 250 -4.98 -16.29 1.18
C HIS A 250 -5.98 -15.39 0.43
N VAL A 251 -6.04 -14.09 0.76
CA VAL A 251 -6.92 -13.13 0.08
C VAL A 251 -6.50 -13.01 -1.39
N PRO A 252 -7.39 -13.32 -2.35
CA PRO A 252 -7.03 -13.30 -3.76
C PRO A 252 -6.80 -11.87 -4.26
N GLY A 253 -5.80 -11.70 -5.14
CA GLY A 253 -5.56 -10.40 -5.80
C GLY A 253 -5.13 -9.28 -4.87
N GLN A 254 -4.61 -9.60 -3.68
CA GLN A 254 -4.24 -8.59 -2.70
C GLN A 254 -2.99 -7.81 -3.10
N ILE A 255 -3.02 -6.53 -2.73
CA ILE A 255 -1.89 -5.59 -2.73
C ILE A 255 -1.58 -5.27 -1.27
N LEU A 256 -0.36 -5.55 -0.81
CA LEU A 256 0.06 -5.34 0.57
C LEU A 256 0.87 -4.06 0.69
N ARG A 257 0.26 -3.01 1.25
CA ARG A 257 0.94 -1.73 1.48
C ARG A 257 1.68 -1.75 2.80
N VAL A 258 3.02 -1.74 2.74
CA VAL A 258 3.89 -1.97 3.91
C VAL A 258 5.07 -1.01 3.99
N HIS A 259 5.61 -0.83 5.22
CA HIS A 259 6.85 -0.08 5.47
C HIS A 259 8.09 -0.96 5.27
N ASP A 260 8.03 -2.21 5.75
CA ASP A 260 9.14 -3.17 5.66
C ASP A 260 8.85 -4.19 4.53
N VAL A 261 9.31 -3.83 3.34
CA VAL A 261 9.17 -4.66 2.14
C VAL A 261 10.00 -5.94 2.27
N ALA A 262 11.26 -5.83 2.70
CA ALA A 262 12.17 -6.98 2.78
C ALA A 262 11.61 -8.07 3.68
N ALA A 263 11.28 -7.73 4.94
CA ALA A 263 10.72 -8.70 5.88
C ALA A 263 9.38 -9.29 5.39
N THR A 264 8.56 -8.50 4.68
CA THR A 264 7.29 -8.99 4.11
C THR A 264 7.54 -9.98 2.99
N VAL A 265 8.46 -9.70 2.07
CA VAL A 265 8.82 -10.58 0.95
C VAL A 265 9.44 -11.87 1.46
N ASP A 266 10.39 -11.78 2.41
CA ASP A 266 11.03 -12.96 3.02
C ASP A 266 9.99 -13.86 3.72
N MET A 267 9.09 -13.26 4.51
CA MET A 267 8.02 -14.00 5.18
C MET A 267 7.11 -14.70 4.16
N LEU A 268 6.68 -14.02 3.09
CA LEU A 268 5.84 -14.60 2.05
C LEU A 268 6.57 -15.75 1.34
N ALA A 269 7.85 -15.59 1.00
CA ALA A 269 8.66 -16.64 0.35
C ALA A 269 8.72 -17.92 1.20
N VAL A 270 8.95 -17.78 2.50
CA VAL A 270 8.97 -18.93 3.43
C VAL A 270 7.58 -19.56 3.54
N LEU A 271 6.53 -18.77 3.70
CA LEU A 271 5.16 -19.28 3.84
C LEU A 271 4.67 -19.99 2.58
N ASP A 272 4.99 -19.49 1.40
CA ASP A 272 4.57 -20.09 0.13
C ASP A 272 5.14 -21.51 -0.03
N VAL A 273 6.42 -21.68 0.31
CA VAL A 273 7.07 -23.01 0.27
C VAL A 273 6.50 -23.93 1.36
N LEU A 274 6.41 -23.45 2.61
CA LEU A 274 5.95 -24.29 3.73
C LEU A 274 4.47 -24.67 3.61
N SER A 275 3.64 -23.84 2.97
CA SER A 275 2.24 -24.16 2.71
C SER A 275 2.01 -25.00 1.45
N GLY A 276 3.06 -25.25 0.66
CA GLY A 276 2.96 -25.96 -0.62
C GLY A 276 2.35 -25.14 -1.76
N ALA A 277 2.17 -23.81 -1.58
CA ALA A 277 1.72 -22.91 -2.64
C ALA A 277 2.79 -22.77 -3.75
N GLU A 278 4.05 -22.89 -3.38
CA GLU A 278 5.19 -22.96 -4.31
C GLU A 278 6.06 -24.18 -3.99
N PRO A 279 6.67 -24.81 -5.00
CA PRO A 279 7.60 -25.90 -4.76
C PRO A 279 8.86 -25.36 -4.10
N ALA A 280 9.48 -26.17 -3.23
CA ALA A 280 10.83 -25.85 -2.76
C ALA A 280 11.80 -25.80 -3.94
N PRO A 281 12.74 -24.83 -4.00
CA PRO A 281 13.73 -24.74 -5.05
C PRO A 281 14.51 -26.05 -5.18
N ALA A 282 14.73 -26.51 -6.41
CA ALA A 282 15.54 -27.69 -6.66
C ALA A 282 16.98 -27.48 -6.14
N GLY A 283 17.50 -28.40 -5.38
CA GLY A 283 18.85 -28.30 -4.82
C GLY A 283 18.98 -27.22 -3.74
N LEU A 284 17.92 -26.94 -3.01
CA LEU A 284 17.94 -25.95 -1.92
C LEU A 284 19.06 -26.25 -0.93
N THR A 285 20.05 -25.39 -0.90
CA THR A 285 21.20 -25.45 0.01
C THR A 285 21.49 -24.08 0.56
N LEU A 286 22.13 -24.04 1.72
CA LEU A 286 22.57 -22.76 2.31
C LEU A 286 24.05 -22.56 1.96
N PRO A 287 24.41 -21.43 1.29
CA PRO A 287 25.81 -21.05 1.08
C PRO A 287 26.59 -20.95 2.41
N GLU A 288 27.87 -21.31 2.40
CA GLU A 288 28.68 -21.35 3.63
C GLU A 288 28.78 -19.98 4.32
N GLU A 289 28.86 -18.90 3.55
CA GLU A 289 28.92 -17.53 4.07
C GLU A 289 27.64 -17.09 4.82
N LEU A 290 26.52 -17.77 4.61
CA LEU A 290 25.25 -17.51 5.29
C LEU A 290 25.03 -18.43 6.50
N ARG A 291 25.94 -19.39 6.77
CA ARG A 291 25.81 -20.30 7.90
C ARG A 291 26.14 -19.61 9.22
N HIS A 292 25.35 -19.90 10.24
CA HIS A 292 25.61 -19.41 11.61
C HIS A 292 26.86 -20.05 12.22
N GLN A 293 27.22 -21.28 11.82
CA GLN A 293 28.42 -21.99 12.28
C GLN A 293 29.50 -21.91 11.22
N PRO A 294 30.74 -21.47 11.58
CA PRO A 294 31.85 -21.52 10.65
C PRO A 294 32.09 -22.96 10.22
N PRO A 295 32.65 -23.21 9.02
CA PRO A 295 33.04 -24.54 8.57
C PRO A 295 34.00 -25.16 9.58
N ALA A 296 33.92 -26.50 9.77
CA ALA A 296 34.79 -27.20 10.67
C ALA A 296 36.27 -26.96 10.28
N GLY A 297 37.02 -26.19 11.09
CA GLY A 297 38.40 -25.78 10.84
C GLY A 297 38.63 -24.30 10.56
N GLY A 298 37.59 -23.45 10.52
CA GLY A 298 37.71 -21.98 10.36
C GLY A 298 37.77 -21.27 11.70
N SER A 299 38.60 -20.24 11.82
CA SER A 299 38.64 -19.37 12.98
C SER A 299 37.27 -18.68 13.21
N PRO A 300 36.80 -18.46 14.47
CA PRO A 300 35.51 -17.85 14.72
C PRO A 300 35.46 -16.45 14.16
N ILE A 301 34.42 -16.19 13.35
CA ILE A 301 34.08 -14.84 12.85
C ILE A 301 33.70 -14.01 14.08
N ARG A 302 34.44 -12.95 14.38
CA ARG A 302 34.06 -11.99 15.43
C ARG A 302 32.80 -11.27 15.00
N PRO A 303 31.78 -11.20 15.85
CA PRO A 303 30.58 -10.39 15.53
C PRO A 303 30.99 -8.92 15.43
N ARG A 304 30.47 -8.24 14.44
CA ARG A 304 30.55 -6.77 14.27
C ARG A 304 29.50 -6.08 15.12
#